data_d4f05630a41069eaca58ff7e40a4df2c
#
_entry.id   d4f05630a41069eaca58ff7e40a4df2c
#
_cell.length_a   1.000
_cell.length_b   1.000
_cell.length_c   1.000
_cell.angle_alpha   90.00
_cell.angle_beta   90.00
_cell.angle_gamma   90.00
#
_symmetry.space_group_name_H-M   'P 1'
#
loop_
_entity.id
_entity.type
_entity.pdbx_description
1 polymer ?
#
loop_
_entity_poly.entity_id
_entity_poly.type
_entity_poly.pdbx_seq_one_letter_code
_entity_poly.pdbx_strand_id
1 'polypeptide(L)'
;MRLAPAAAVGCAALLIASCGGDDSNPAPASEPDRAPARTDSRPATPADVPRDAPTLLAAGDIAQCDSDGDEETARLARKLPKAQIAALGDLAYPRGTATDFARCWDPSWGKLGNRVSPAPGNHEYGTGVADTYFRYFGSRAGETGKGWYSYEVGSWHIVVLNSNCSVVPGGGCAPGSEQERWLRADLAAHGDAKCTLAYWHHPRRSSGIHGDDRSVEPLRRALTDAHADVLLQAHDHDYERFAQRKGLREWVVGTGGAGTYPIGLGQRGSQVRWSGGHGLLALTLRPDGYEWRFLAAGGADFGDAGRGHCG
;
A
#
# COMPACT_ATOMS: atom_id res chain seq x y z
N MET A 1 62.49 20.28 -24.94
CA MET A 1 63.27 20.15 -26.22
C MET A 1 63.23 18.70 -26.67
N ARG A 2 62.69 18.50 -27.79
CA ARG A 2 62.63 17.43 -28.80
C ARG A 2 61.21 16.94 -29.08
N LEU A 3 60.83 17.31 -30.32
CA LEU A 3 59.60 17.00 -31.07
C LEU A 3 59.66 15.58 -31.71
N ALA A 4 58.49 15.00 -31.82
CA ALA A 4 57.85 14.26 -32.93
C ALA A 4 58.57 13.02 -33.50
N PRO A 5 57.90 12.13 -34.28
CA PRO A 5 56.86 12.42 -35.27
C PRO A 5 55.63 11.47 -35.30
N ALA A 6 54.66 11.87 -36.07
CA ALA A 6 53.49 11.11 -36.52
C ALA A 6 53.85 10.07 -37.58
N ALA A 7 53.07 8.96 -37.62
CA ALA A 7 52.98 8.09 -38.79
C ALA A 7 51.53 7.76 -39.10
N ALA A 8 51.10 8.14 -40.28
CA ALA A 8 49.86 7.75 -40.91
C ALA A 8 50.09 6.52 -41.80
N VAL A 9 49.19 5.54 -41.77
CA VAL A 9 48.97 4.48 -42.78
C VAL A 9 47.58 3.97 -42.52
N GLY A 10 46.57 3.98 -43.36
CA GLY A 10 46.47 3.50 -44.70
C GLY A 10 45.17 2.68 -44.74
N CYS A 11 44.10 3.17 -45.45
CA CYS A 11 42.84 2.47 -45.69
C CYS A 11 43.09 1.13 -46.45
N ALA A 12 42.43 0.07 -45.97
CA ALA A 12 42.12 -1.07 -46.80
C ALA A 12 40.63 -1.42 -46.60
N ALA A 13 39.86 -1.21 -47.65
CA ALA A 13 38.48 -1.64 -47.76
C ALA A 13 38.46 -3.13 -48.11
N LEU A 14 37.81 -3.93 -47.27
CA LEU A 14 37.40 -5.29 -47.64
C LEU A 14 35.86 -5.31 -47.77
N LEU A 15 35.41 -5.52 -48.97
CA LEU A 15 34.04 -5.88 -49.31
C LEU A 15 33.81 -7.35 -48.94
N ILE A 16 32.90 -7.64 -48.02
CA ILE A 16 32.39 -8.96 -47.78
C ILE A 16 30.87 -8.95 -48.01
N ALA A 17 30.47 -9.82 -48.92
CA ALA A 17 29.10 -10.02 -49.37
C ALA A 17 28.17 -10.46 -48.24
N SER A 18 27.02 -9.83 -48.17
CA SER A 18 25.88 -10.17 -47.34
C SER A 18 25.18 -11.39 -47.91
N CYS A 19 25.10 -12.47 -47.18
CA CYS A 19 24.08 -13.50 -47.36
C CYS A 19 22.95 -13.17 -46.39
N GLY A 20 21.77 -12.85 -46.91
CA GLY A 20 20.54 -12.61 -46.18
C GLY A 20 20.08 -13.90 -45.45
N GLY A 21 19.84 -13.79 -44.17
CA GLY A 21 19.04 -14.69 -43.38
C GLY A 21 17.87 -13.90 -42.81
N ASP A 22 16.70 -14.21 -43.33
CA ASP A 22 15.43 -13.64 -42.87
C ASP A 22 15.00 -14.37 -41.58
N ASP A 23 15.45 -13.87 -40.43
CA ASP A 23 14.96 -14.28 -39.12
C ASP A 23 13.86 -13.30 -38.66
N SER A 24 12.70 -13.41 -39.23
CA SER A 24 11.48 -12.82 -38.75
C SER A 24 10.99 -13.62 -37.54
N ASN A 25 11.55 -13.28 -36.36
CA ASN A 25 10.99 -13.69 -35.09
C ASN A 25 9.78 -12.81 -34.80
N PRO A 26 8.53 -13.34 -34.70
CA PRO A 26 7.38 -12.53 -34.39
C PRO A 26 7.53 -11.96 -32.96
N ALA A 27 7.41 -10.65 -32.84
CA ALA A 27 7.34 -9.98 -31.56
C ALA A 27 6.23 -10.63 -30.70
N PRO A 28 6.44 -10.81 -29.38
CA PRO A 28 5.41 -11.37 -28.53
C PRO A 28 4.16 -10.48 -28.61
N ALA A 29 3.03 -11.11 -28.92
CA ALA A 29 1.73 -10.46 -28.98
C ALA A 29 1.49 -9.70 -27.69
N SER A 30 1.25 -8.40 -27.78
CA SER A 30 0.77 -7.59 -26.68
C SER A 30 -0.54 -8.18 -26.18
N GLU A 31 -0.58 -8.59 -24.90
CA GLU A 31 -1.84 -8.97 -24.25
C GLU A 31 -2.88 -7.85 -24.49
N PRO A 32 -4.13 -8.19 -24.84
CA PRO A 32 -5.17 -7.20 -25.04
C PRO A 32 -5.35 -6.43 -23.74
N ASP A 33 -5.20 -5.13 -23.82
CA ASP A 33 -5.45 -4.17 -22.75
C ASP A 33 -6.88 -4.40 -22.24
N ARG A 34 -7.02 -5.09 -21.10
CA ARG A 34 -8.32 -5.39 -20.52
C ARG A 34 -8.97 -4.05 -20.20
N ALA A 35 -10.10 -3.76 -20.80
CA ALA A 35 -10.82 -2.50 -20.68
C ALA A 35 -10.82 -2.02 -19.20
N PRO A 36 -10.53 -0.73 -18.94
CA PRO A 36 -10.47 -0.22 -17.58
C PRO A 36 -11.81 -0.50 -16.89
N ALA A 37 -11.76 -1.08 -15.67
CA ALA A 37 -12.94 -1.27 -14.86
C ALA A 37 -13.65 0.08 -14.74
N ARG A 38 -14.97 0.13 -15.03
CA ARG A 38 -15.75 1.35 -14.87
C ARG A 38 -15.59 1.84 -13.44
N THR A 39 -15.02 3.02 -13.27
CA THR A 39 -14.95 3.70 -11.99
C THR A 39 -16.22 4.52 -11.81
N ASP A 40 -16.92 4.32 -10.71
CA ASP A 40 -18.03 5.17 -10.29
C ASP A 40 -17.46 6.28 -9.40
N SER A 41 -17.57 7.53 -9.85
CA SER A 41 -17.09 8.71 -9.12
C SER A 41 -18.14 9.28 -8.16
N ARG A 42 -19.31 8.67 -8.07
CA ARG A 42 -20.35 9.07 -7.12
C ARG A 42 -19.86 8.83 -5.68
N PRO A 43 -20.07 9.81 -4.77
CA PRO A 43 -19.79 9.59 -3.35
C PRO A 43 -20.49 8.34 -2.84
N ALA A 44 -19.72 7.43 -2.23
CA ALA A 44 -20.25 6.21 -1.65
C ALA A 44 -20.50 6.38 -0.14
N THR A 45 -21.49 5.66 0.36
CA THR A 45 -21.85 5.63 1.78
C THR A 45 -21.68 4.23 2.36
N PRO A 46 -21.66 4.05 3.69
CA PRO A 46 -21.65 2.72 4.30
C PRO A 46 -22.83 1.83 3.88
N ALA A 47 -23.94 2.41 3.41
CA ALA A 47 -25.09 1.65 2.90
C ALA A 47 -24.80 0.99 1.53
N ASP A 48 -23.86 1.54 0.77
CA ASP A 48 -23.46 1.01 -0.54
C ASP A 48 -22.48 -0.18 -0.42
N VAL A 49 -21.96 -0.47 0.78
CA VAL A 49 -21.03 -1.59 1.04
C VAL A 49 -21.86 -2.87 1.20
N PRO A 50 -21.64 -3.92 0.39
CA PRO A 50 -22.31 -5.20 0.52
C PRO A 50 -22.11 -5.82 1.91
N ARG A 51 -23.19 -6.36 2.50
CA ARG A 51 -23.17 -6.94 3.86
C ARG A 51 -23.10 -8.47 3.87
N ASP A 52 -23.12 -9.07 2.70
CA ASP A 52 -23.15 -10.51 2.44
C ASP A 52 -21.74 -11.12 2.25
N ALA A 53 -20.72 -10.30 2.23
CA ALA A 53 -19.33 -10.70 2.06
C ALA A 53 -18.42 -10.05 3.10
N PRO A 54 -17.27 -10.69 3.43
CA PRO A 54 -16.26 -10.09 4.26
C PRO A 54 -15.80 -8.73 3.73
N THR A 55 -15.65 -7.76 4.63
CA THR A 55 -15.23 -6.40 4.28
C THR A 55 -13.99 -6.03 5.09
N LEU A 56 -13.00 -5.45 4.43
CA LEU A 56 -11.84 -4.81 5.03
C LEU A 56 -11.94 -3.30 4.81
N LEU A 57 -11.96 -2.54 5.89
CA LEU A 57 -11.79 -1.07 5.85
C LEU A 57 -10.31 -0.74 5.99
N ALA A 58 -9.84 0.28 5.30
CA ALA A 58 -8.43 0.67 5.38
C ALA A 58 -8.26 2.19 5.39
N ALA A 59 -7.39 2.68 6.26
CA ALA A 59 -6.76 3.99 6.22
C ALA A 59 -5.54 4.01 7.14
N GLY A 60 -4.59 4.90 6.86
CA GLY A 60 -3.49 5.29 7.74
C GLY A 60 -3.57 6.78 8.07
N ASP A 61 -2.55 7.31 8.78
CA ASP A 61 -2.45 8.71 9.13
C ASP A 61 -3.69 9.18 9.91
N ILE A 62 -3.83 8.68 11.15
CA ILE A 62 -5.14 8.57 11.79
C ILE A 62 -5.35 9.62 12.87
N ALA A 63 -4.96 9.34 14.11
CA ALA A 63 -5.42 10.11 15.25
C ALA A 63 -4.49 11.28 15.58
N GLN A 64 -4.94 12.48 15.24
CA GLN A 64 -4.28 13.75 15.54
C GLN A 64 -5.20 14.58 16.43
N CYS A 65 -4.76 14.91 17.68
CA CYS A 65 -5.61 15.52 18.71
C CYS A 65 -6.21 16.89 18.38
N ASP A 66 -5.73 17.57 17.36
CA ASP A 66 -6.21 18.87 16.87
C ASP A 66 -6.98 18.76 15.54
N SER A 67 -7.40 17.54 15.18
CA SER A 67 -8.25 17.22 14.03
C SER A 67 -9.45 16.39 14.50
N ASP A 68 -10.62 16.59 13.89
CA ASP A 68 -11.82 15.76 14.10
C ASP A 68 -11.94 14.63 13.05
N GLY A 69 -10.93 14.50 12.19
CA GLY A 69 -10.95 13.57 11.05
C GLY A 69 -11.00 12.11 11.47
N ASP A 70 -10.29 11.73 12.53
CA ASP A 70 -10.28 10.38 13.05
C ASP A 70 -11.60 10.00 13.75
N GLU A 71 -12.31 10.94 14.41
CA GLU A 71 -13.67 10.72 14.90
C GLU A 71 -14.65 10.48 13.75
N GLU A 72 -14.51 11.25 12.66
CA GLU A 72 -15.36 11.10 11.49
C GLU A 72 -15.15 9.74 10.81
N THR A 73 -13.92 9.32 10.59
CA THR A 73 -13.59 8.02 10.00
C THR A 73 -13.94 6.86 10.93
N ALA A 74 -13.72 6.98 12.24
CA ALA A 74 -14.20 6.02 13.23
C ALA A 74 -15.73 5.89 13.22
N ARG A 75 -16.46 7.00 12.99
CA ARG A 75 -17.91 6.99 12.87
C ARG A 75 -18.37 6.23 11.62
N LEU A 76 -17.66 6.35 10.49
CA LEU A 76 -17.90 5.53 9.30
C LEU A 76 -17.67 4.04 9.59
N ALA A 77 -16.53 3.69 10.23
CA ALA A 77 -16.19 2.31 10.58
C ALA A 77 -17.23 1.66 11.53
N ARG A 78 -17.82 2.44 12.45
CA ARG A 78 -18.90 1.95 13.34
C ARG A 78 -20.19 1.60 12.60
N LYS A 79 -20.48 2.23 11.45
CA LYS A 79 -21.63 1.89 10.61
C LYS A 79 -21.49 0.55 9.88
N LEU A 80 -20.29 -0.01 9.86
CA LEU A 80 -19.93 -1.32 9.30
C LEU A 80 -19.35 -2.24 10.40
N PRO A 81 -20.17 -2.67 11.39
CA PRO A 81 -19.67 -3.31 12.61
C PRO A 81 -19.02 -4.68 12.41
N LYS A 82 -19.29 -5.35 11.27
CA LYS A 82 -18.71 -6.65 10.92
C LYS A 82 -17.41 -6.54 10.12
N ALA A 83 -17.07 -5.35 9.62
CA ALA A 83 -15.85 -5.16 8.84
C ALA A 83 -14.61 -5.25 9.73
N GLN A 84 -13.58 -5.95 9.23
CA GLN A 84 -12.22 -5.87 9.76
C GLN A 84 -11.57 -4.56 9.31
N ILE A 85 -10.53 -4.12 10.01
CA ILE A 85 -9.93 -2.81 9.76
C ILE A 85 -8.41 -2.96 9.66
N ALA A 86 -7.85 -2.64 8.52
CA ALA A 86 -6.43 -2.45 8.29
C ALA A 86 -6.05 -1.01 8.64
N ALA A 87 -5.33 -0.81 9.73
CA ALA A 87 -4.77 0.49 10.07
C ALA A 87 -3.33 0.58 9.52
N LEU A 88 -3.13 1.47 8.54
CA LEU A 88 -1.97 1.49 7.65
C LEU A 88 -0.77 2.30 8.22
N GLY A 89 -0.65 2.40 9.54
CA GLY A 89 0.43 3.12 10.21
C GLY A 89 0.08 4.59 10.51
N ASP A 90 0.96 5.22 11.30
CA ASP A 90 0.78 6.54 11.87
C ASP A 90 -0.57 6.66 12.59
N LEU A 91 -0.69 5.83 13.63
CA LEU A 91 -1.95 5.60 14.33
C LEU A 91 -2.26 6.72 15.32
N ALA A 92 -1.23 7.23 16.01
CA ALA A 92 -1.38 8.25 17.07
C ALA A 92 -0.29 9.33 16.98
N TYR A 93 -0.67 10.52 16.57
CA TYR A 93 0.21 11.67 16.42
C TYR A 93 0.46 12.40 17.74
N PRO A 94 1.64 13.14 17.91
CA PRO A 94 2.66 13.27 16.86
C PRO A 94 3.80 12.24 16.94
N ARG A 95 3.85 11.35 17.94
CA ARG A 95 5.03 10.49 18.17
C ARG A 95 4.71 9.06 18.62
N GLY A 96 3.46 8.64 18.58
CA GLY A 96 3.03 7.33 19.03
C GLY A 96 3.32 7.06 20.51
N THR A 97 3.33 8.10 21.34
CA THR A 97 3.53 7.95 22.79
C THR A 97 2.27 7.40 23.48
N ALA A 98 2.41 6.89 24.70
CA ALA A 98 1.25 6.46 25.48
C ALA A 98 0.23 7.59 25.70
N THR A 99 0.71 8.83 25.78
CA THR A 99 -0.15 10.02 25.88
C THR A 99 -0.91 10.26 24.57
N ASP A 100 -0.25 10.11 23.41
CA ASP A 100 -0.88 10.29 22.12
C ASP A 100 -1.95 9.22 21.90
N PHE A 101 -1.66 7.95 22.23
CA PHE A 101 -2.66 6.90 22.19
C PHE A 101 -3.85 7.19 23.11
N ALA A 102 -3.60 7.55 24.37
CA ALA A 102 -4.67 7.80 25.34
C ALA A 102 -5.54 9.02 24.99
N ARG A 103 -4.94 10.08 24.42
CA ARG A 103 -5.66 11.35 24.16
C ARG A 103 -6.26 11.46 22.78
N CYS A 104 -5.60 10.90 21.74
CA CYS A 104 -6.02 11.09 20.37
C CYS A 104 -6.68 9.81 19.80
N TRP A 105 -6.05 8.66 19.97
CA TRP A 105 -6.53 7.39 19.43
C TRP A 105 -7.70 6.77 20.21
N ASP A 106 -7.60 6.66 21.54
CA ASP A 106 -8.60 5.99 22.37
C ASP A 106 -10.01 6.61 22.30
N PRO A 107 -10.18 7.94 22.19
CA PRO A 107 -11.49 8.54 22.07
C PRO A 107 -12.24 8.17 20.79
N SER A 108 -11.52 7.82 19.73
CA SER A 108 -12.05 7.57 18.38
C SER A 108 -11.84 6.12 17.92
N TRP A 109 -10.71 5.82 17.30
CA TRP A 109 -10.36 4.50 16.73
C TRP A 109 -10.12 3.43 17.79
N GLY A 110 -9.64 3.79 18.99
CA GLY A 110 -9.50 2.84 20.08
C GLY A 110 -10.80 2.10 20.42
N LYS A 111 -11.95 2.75 20.22
CA LYS A 111 -13.29 2.15 20.42
C LYS A 111 -13.68 1.12 19.37
N LEU A 112 -12.92 0.99 18.30
CA LEU A 112 -13.11 -0.04 17.27
C LEU A 112 -12.57 -1.41 17.72
N GLY A 113 -11.72 -1.42 18.75
CA GLY A 113 -11.31 -2.61 19.49
C GLY A 113 -10.53 -3.63 18.67
N ASN A 114 -10.86 -4.90 18.86
CA ASN A 114 -10.12 -6.02 18.24
C ASN A 114 -10.35 -6.18 16.74
N ARG A 115 -11.19 -5.35 16.12
CA ARG A 115 -11.36 -5.33 14.67
C ARG A 115 -10.19 -4.69 13.94
N VAL A 116 -9.32 -3.96 14.66
CA VAL A 116 -8.18 -3.25 14.10
C VAL A 116 -6.96 -4.17 14.08
N SER A 117 -6.41 -4.39 12.88
CA SER A 117 -5.12 -5.04 12.63
C SER A 117 -4.13 -3.96 12.17
N PRO A 118 -3.17 -3.55 13.01
CA PRO A 118 -2.33 -2.38 12.75
C PRO A 118 -1.04 -2.74 12.03
N ALA A 119 -0.57 -1.87 11.12
CA ALA A 119 0.84 -1.76 10.74
C ALA A 119 1.47 -0.56 11.48
N PRO A 120 2.77 -0.55 11.78
CA PRO A 120 3.41 0.63 12.35
C PRO A 120 3.82 1.60 11.24
N GLY A 121 3.61 2.91 11.46
CA GLY A 121 4.17 3.99 10.67
C GLY A 121 5.40 4.61 11.31
N ASN A 122 5.92 5.71 10.75
CA ASN A 122 7.11 6.35 11.28
C ASN A 122 6.83 7.13 12.58
N HIS A 123 5.61 7.59 12.82
CA HIS A 123 5.23 8.25 14.06
C HIS A 123 5.23 7.29 15.26
N GLU A 124 4.96 6.00 15.07
CA GLU A 124 5.14 4.99 16.10
C GLU A 124 6.61 4.83 16.52
N TYR A 125 7.55 5.10 15.60
CA TYR A 125 8.99 5.14 15.88
C TYR A 125 9.50 6.52 16.34
N GLY A 126 8.62 7.50 16.52
CA GLY A 126 8.96 8.86 16.95
C GLY A 126 9.68 8.95 18.31
N THR A 127 9.67 7.88 19.12
CA THR A 127 10.44 7.71 20.35
C THR A 127 11.63 6.75 20.21
N GLY A 128 11.87 6.22 19.01
CA GLY A 128 13.03 5.36 18.66
C GLY A 128 12.68 3.92 18.35
N VAL A 129 11.85 3.24 19.15
CA VAL A 129 11.70 1.77 19.09
C VAL A 129 10.25 1.25 19.04
N ALA A 130 9.28 2.12 18.88
CA ALA A 130 7.85 1.79 18.81
C ALA A 130 7.30 0.95 19.99
N ASP A 131 7.93 1.00 21.17
CA ASP A 131 7.54 0.22 22.34
C ASP A 131 6.07 0.43 22.74
N THR A 132 5.57 1.66 22.64
CA THR A 132 4.18 1.98 22.97
C THR A 132 3.22 1.26 22.06
N TYR A 133 3.49 1.27 20.75
CA TYR A 133 2.71 0.55 19.73
C TYR A 133 2.61 -0.94 20.06
N PHE A 134 3.76 -1.59 20.30
CA PHE A 134 3.79 -3.02 20.61
C PHE A 134 3.09 -3.36 21.93
N ARG A 135 3.24 -2.52 22.96
CA ARG A 135 2.52 -2.72 24.24
C ARG A 135 1.01 -2.49 24.09
N TYR A 136 0.61 -1.49 23.32
CA TYR A 136 -0.80 -1.15 23.12
C TYR A 136 -1.57 -2.25 22.38
N PHE A 137 -1.02 -2.72 21.27
CA PHE A 137 -1.68 -3.72 20.44
C PHE A 137 -1.39 -5.17 20.85
N GLY A 138 -0.30 -5.42 21.58
CA GLY A 138 0.11 -6.76 21.99
C GLY A 138 0.29 -7.69 20.80
N SER A 139 -0.29 -8.89 20.86
CA SER A 139 -0.18 -9.90 19.77
C SER A 139 -0.76 -9.44 18.42
N ARG A 140 -1.63 -8.44 18.40
CA ARG A 140 -2.16 -7.87 17.15
C ARG A 140 -1.15 -7.07 16.36
N ALA A 141 -0.03 -6.67 16.97
CA ALA A 141 1.08 -5.98 16.31
C ALA A 141 2.13 -6.95 15.73
N GLY A 142 1.88 -8.26 15.79
CA GLY A 142 2.89 -9.27 15.47
C GLY A 142 3.92 -9.42 16.60
N GLU A 143 5.11 -9.95 16.27
CA GLU A 143 6.21 -10.09 17.20
C GLU A 143 6.77 -8.72 17.59
N THR A 144 6.96 -8.51 18.90
CA THR A 144 7.50 -7.25 19.42
C THR A 144 8.84 -6.89 18.78
N GLY A 145 8.95 -5.67 18.30
CA GLY A 145 10.11 -5.14 17.59
C GLY A 145 10.13 -5.45 16.10
N LYS A 146 9.31 -6.37 15.60
CA LYS A 146 9.23 -6.75 14.17
C LYS A 146 8.08 -6.04 13.46
N GLY A 147 6.83 -6.28 13.89
CA GLY A 147 5.64 -5.60 13.38
C GLY A 147 5.14 -6.13 12.03
N TRP A 148 5.54 -7.35 11.64
CA TRP A 148 4.96 -8.05 10.49
C TRP A 148 4.28 -9.34 10.92
N TYR A 149 3.19 -9.69 10.27
CA TYR A 149 2.35 -10.85 10.53
C TYR A 149 1.36 -11.07 9.39
N SER A 150 0.63 -12.18 9.41
CA SER A 150 -0.46 -12.44 8.47
C SER A 150 -1.71 -12.94 9.19
N TYR A 151 -2.86 -12.82 8.54
CA TYR A 151 -4.15 -13.30 9.01
C TYR A 151 -5.13 -13.48 7.84
N GLU A 152 -6.27 -14.12 8.10
CA GLU A 152 -7.28 -14.37 7.08
C GLU A 152 -8.51 -13.50 7.27
N VAL A 153 -9.08 -13.04 6.14
CA VAL A 153 -10.40 -12.39 6.10
C VAL A 153 -11.25 -13.08 5.04
N GLY A 154 -12.15 -13.95 5.48
CA GLY A 154 -12.87 -14.84 4.56
C GLY A 154 -11.91 -15.84 3.90
N SER A 155 -11.82 -15.79 2.57
CA SER A 155 -10.89 -16.61 1.77
C SER A 155 -9.63 -15.86 1.33
N TRP A 156 -9.40 -14.67 1.86
CA TRP A 156 -8.27 -13.83 1.52
C TRP A 156 -7.13 -13.98 2.51
N HIS A 157 -5.93 -14.14 2.02
CA HIS A 157 -4.71 -14.04 2.81
C HIS A 157 -4.29 -12.58 2.92
N ILE A 158 -4.15 -12.08 4.16
CA ILE A 158 -3.80 -10.69 4.46
C ILE A 158 -2.43 -10.63 5.10
N VAL A 159 -1.52 -9.88 4.52
CA VAL A 159 -0.13 -9.73 4.97
C VAL A 159 0.11 -8.30 5.45
N VAL A 160 0.62 -8.18 6.67
CA VAL A 160 1.02 -6.91 7.28
C VAL A 160 2.54 -6.83 7.33
N LEU A 161 3.10 -5.71 6.87
CA LEU A 161 4.54 -5.50 6.86
C LEU A 161 4.93 -4.20 7.55
N ASN A 162 6.18 -4.12 7.95
CA ASN A 162 6.76 -2.95 8.59
C ASN A 162 7.70 -2.23 7.61
N SER A 163 7.26 -1.10 7.11
CA SER A 163 8.00 -0.30 6.13
C SER A 163 9.00 0.69 6.74
N ASN A 164 9.23 0.64 8.05
CA ASN A 164 10.24 1.46 8.71
C ASN A 164 11.64 0.84 8.52
N CYS A 165 12.06 0.70 7.26
CA CYS A 165 13.18 -0.11 6.79
C CYS A 165 14.52 0.20 7.47
N SER A 166 14.73 1.43 7.92
CA SER A 166 15.97 1.87 8.57
C SER A 166 16.10 1.44 10.03
N VAL A 167 14.98 1.10 10.70
CA VAL A 167 14.92 0.77 12.13
C VAL A 167 14.44 -0.65 12.42
N VAL A 168 13.82 -1.29 11.44
CA VAL A 168 13.38 -2.69 11.56
C VAL A 168 14.58 -3.64 11.66
N PRO A 169 14.63 -4.54 12.65
CA PRO A 169 15.74 -5.45 12.83
C PRO A 169 15.89 -6.47 11.69
N GLY A 170 17.01 -7.18 11.67
CA GLY A 170 17.24 -8.26 10.70
C GLY A 170 17.45 -7.79 9.27
N GLY A 171 17.90 -6.55 9.05
CA GLY A 171 18.23 -5.99 7.72
C GLY A 171 17.10 -5.19 7.08
N GLY A 172 16.09 -4.79 7.85
CA GLY A 172 15.03 -3.90 7.41
C GLY A 172 14.16 -4.50 6.29
N CYS A 173 14.08 -3.80 5.16
CA CYS A 173 13.34 -4.24 3.97
C CYS A 173 14.26 -4.72 2.83
N ALA A 174 15.56 -4.86 3.08
CA ALA A 174 16.52 -5.22 2.05
C ALA A 174 16.27 -6.65 1.51
N PRO A 175 16.74 -6.96 0.29
CA PRO A 175 16.72 -8.34 -0.21
C PRO A 175 17.47 -9.27 0.74
N GLY A 176 16.84 -10.39 1.11
CA GLY A 176 17.38 -11.34 2.08
C GLY A 176 17.34 -10.87 3.54
N SER A 177 16.64 -9.78 3.85
CA SER A 177 16.34 -9.40 5.24
C SER A 177 15.44 -10.43 5.93
N GLU A 178 15.35 -10.37 7.25
CA GLU A 178 14.49 -11.28 8.01
C GLU A 178 13.04 -11.15 7.60
N GLN A 179 12.54 -9.92 7.42
CA GLN A 179 11.18 -9.64 6.99
C GLN A 179 10.91 -10.13 5.56
N GLU A 180 11.84 -9.89 4.62
CA GLU A 180 11.67 -10.31 3.23
C GLU A 180 11.67 -11.84 3.09
N ARG A 181 12.55 -12.54 3.84
CA ARG A 181 12.53 -14.01 3.88
C ARG A 181 11.25 -14.55 4.51
N TRP A 182 10.78 -13.94 5.61
CA TRP A 182 9.52 -14.30 6.24
C TRP A 182 8.36 -14.11 5.25
N LEU A 183 8.29 -12.96 4.57
CA LEU A 183 7.24 -12.67 3.58
C LEU A 183 7.20 -13.74 2.48
N ARG A 184 8.34 -14.10 1.90
CA ARG A 184 8.39 -15.15 0.86
C ARG A 184 7.96 -16.52 1.39
N ALA A 185 8.33 -16.85 2.61
CA ALA A 185 7.92 -18.11 3.24
C ALA A 185 6.43 -18.15 3.54
N ASP A 186 5.88 -17.05 4.04
CA ASP A 186 4.46 -16.88 4.34
C ASP A 186 3.60 -16.98 3.07
N LEU A 187 3.96 -16.25 2.00
CA LEU A 187 3.29 -16.32 0.70
C LEU A 187 3.35 -17.73 0.08
N ALA A 188 4.48 -18.42 0.24
CA ALA A 188 4.61 -19.80 -0.25
C ALA A 188 3.76 -20.80 0.56
N ALA A 189 3.63 -20.59 1.87
CA ALA A 189 2.80 -21.42 2.74
C ALA A 189 1.29 -21.23 2.48
N HIS A 190 0.89 -20.09 1.92
CA HIS A 190 -0.49 -19.74 1.57
C HIS A 190 -0.70 -19.66 0.05
N GLY A 191 0.11 -20.38 -0.73
CA GLY A 191 0.04 -20.36 -2.20
C GLY A 191 -1.25 -20.94 -2.80
N ASP A 192 -2.12 -21.55 -1.99
CA ASP A 192 -3.47 -22.01 -2.32
C ASP A 192 -4.54 -20.91 -2.13
N ALA A 193 -4.21 -19.82 -1.43
CA ALA A 193 -5.10 -18.66 -1.33
C ALA A 193 -5.26 -18.01 -2.71
N LYS A 194 -6.50 -17.92 -3.21
CA LYS A 194 -6.78 -17.33 -4.52
C LYS A 194 -6.51 -15.84 -4.58
N CYS A 195 -6.59 -15.16 -3.44
CA CYS A 195 -6.46 -13.72 -3.35
C CYS A 195 -5.56 -13.34 -2.18
N THR A 196 -4.59 -12.48 -2.44
CA THR A 196 -3.66 -11.96 -1.42
C THR A 196 -3.66 -10.44 -1.40
N LEU A 197 -3.82 -9.87 -0.21
CA LEU A 197 -3.70 -8.45 0.05
C LEU A 197 -2.57 -8.21 1.04
N ALA A 198 -1.69 -7.24 0.73
CA ALA A 198 -0.68 -6.79 1.68
C ALA A 198 -0.89 -5.31 2.02
N TYR A 199 -0.40 -4.90 3.21
CA TYR A 199 -0.33 -3.50 3.56
C TYR A 199 0.83 -3.15 4.48
N TRP A 200 1.27 -1.90 4.35
CA TRP A 200 2.26 -1.24 5.20
C TRP A 200 2.10 0.28 5.11
N HIS A 201 2.95 1.06 5.75
CA HIS A 201 2.80 2.50 5.82
C HIS A 201 3.41 3.27 4.62
N HIS A 202 4.74 3.25 4.43
CA HIS A 202 5.43 4.09 3.43
C HIS A 202 5.16 3.64 2.00
N PRO A 203 4.65 4.51 1.10
CA PRO A 203 4.25 4.09 -0.24
C PRO A 203 5.45 3.85 -1.16
N ARG A 204 5.41 2.75 -1.92
CA ARG A 204 6.40 2.51 -2.97
C ARG A 204 6.27 3.53 -4.10
N ARG A 205 5.06 4.01 -4.33
CA ARG A 205 4.74 5.08 -5.28
C ARG A 205 3.69 6.00 -4.67
N SER A 206 3.94 7.30 -4.76
CA SER A 206 3.00 8.33 -4.36
C SER A 206 3.19 9.60 -5.15
N SER A 207 2.09 10.26 -5.51
CA SER A 207 2.09 11.62 -6.07
C SER A 207 1.98 12.69 -4.98
N GLY A 208 1.94 12.29 -3.72
CA GLY A 208 1.95 13.16 -2.55
C GLY A 208 3.31 13.82 -2.31
N ILE A 209 3.40 14.61 -1.26
CA ILE A 209 4.60 15.44 -0.99
C ILE A 209 5.81 14.63 -0.52
N HIS A 210 5.61 13.46 0.09
CA HIS A 210 6.70 12.56 0.52
C HIS A 210 7.20 11.70 -0.64
N GLY A 211 6.32 11.41 -1.62
CA GLY A 211 6.67 10.70 -2.85
C GLY A 211 7.00 9.22 -2.65
N ASP A 212 7.86 8.72 -3.52
CA ASP A 212 8.22 7.30 -3.59
C ASP A 212 9.19 6.88 -2.49
N ASP A 213 8.87 5.83 -1.72
CA ASP A 213 9.87 5.12 -0.91
C ASP A 213 10.40 3.89 -1.66
N ARG A 214 11.64 3.99 -2.13
CA ARG A 214 12.30 2.89 -2.85
C ARG A 214 12.84 1.79 -1.93
N SER A 215 12.93 2.04 -0.63
CA SER A 215 13.44 1.06 0.34
C SER A 215 12.53 -0.16 0.46
N VAL A 216 11.22 0.00 0.22
CA VAL A 216 10.20 -1.06 0.25
C VAL A 216 10.10 -1.87 -1.05
N GLU A 217 10.86 -1.53 -2.10
CA GLU A 217 10.79 -2.25 -3.38
C GLU A 217 11.07 -3.76 -3.28
N PRO A 218 11.99 -4.26 -2.42
CA PRO A 218 12.18 -5.70 -2.26
C PRO A 218 10.92 -6.42 -1.76
N LEU A 219 10.20 -5.82 -0.81
CA LEU A 219 8.93 -6.35 -0.29
C LEU A 219 7.85 -6.37 -1.39
N ARG A 220 7.72 -5.24 -2.10
CA ARG A 220 6.79 -5.15 -3.23
C ARG A 220 7.09 -6.17 -4.33
N ARG A 221 8.37 -6.41 -4.61
CA ARG A 221 8.80 -7.42 -5.59
C ARG A 221 8.41 -8.82 -5.13
N ALA A 222 8.61 -9.16 -3.85
CA ALA A 222 8.19 -10.44 -3.30
C ALA A 222 6.68 -10.67 -3.48
N LEU A 223 5.85 -9.64 -3.29
CA LEU A 223 4.41 -9.70 -3.55
C LEU A 223 4.10 -9.94 -5.03
N THR A 224 4.75 -9.20 -5.95
CA THR A 224 4.50 -9.39 -7.39
C THR A 224 5.00 -10.73 -7.91
N ASP A 225 6.08 -11.26 -7.36
CA ASP A 225 6.60 -12.59 -7.70
C ASP A 225 5.64 -13.71 -7.25
N ALA A 226 4.90 -13.48 -6.15
CA ALA A 226 3.88 -14.38 -5.61
C ALA A 226 2.46 -14.09 -6.11
N HIS A 227 2.30 -13.23 -7.13
CA HIS A 227 1.01 -12.86 -7.73
C HIS A 227 -0.01 -12.27 -6.75
N ALA A 228 0.44 -11.51 -5.73
CA ALA A 228 -0.49 -10.79 -4.86
C ALA A 228 -1.31 -9.74 -5.63
N ASP A 229 -2.55 -9.51 -5.20
CA ASP A 229 -3.56 -8.77 -5.94
C ASP A 229 -3.68 -7.31 -5.52
N VAL A 230 -3.56 -7.04 -4.22
CA VAL A 230 -3.81 -5.73 -3.61
C VAL A 230 -2.67 -5.32 -2.70
N LEU A 231 -2.25 -4.06 -2.80
CA LEU A 231 -1.30 -3.42 -1.89
C LEU A 231 -1.87 -2.09 -1.40
N LEU A 232 -2.02 -1.95 -0.08
CA LEU A 232 -2.46 -0.72 0.55
C LEU A 232 -1.30 -0.06 1.29
N GLN A 233 -1.17 1.24 1.15
CA GLN A 233 -0.12 2.07 1.73
C GLN A 233 -0.74 3.40 2.21
N ALA A 234 0.03 4.25 2.90
CA ALA A 234 -0.43 5.52 3.46
C ALA A 234 0.70 6.56 3.47
N HIS A 235 0.98 7.25 4.58
CA HIS A 235 2.08 8.20 4.78
C HIS A 235 1.92 9.55 4.08
N ASP A 236 1.53 9.58 2.81
CA ASP A 236 1.01 10.80 2.21
C ASP A 236 -0.48 10.93 2.58
N HIS A 237 -0.84 12.07 3.19
CA HIS A 237 -2.19 12.28 3.73
C HIS A 237 -3.17 12.62 2.61
N ASP A 238 -3.33 11.67 1.72
CA ASP A 238 -4.20 11.74 0.55
C ASP A 238 -4.77 10.36 0.19
N TYR A 239 -5.62 10.35 -0.82
CA TYR A 239 -6.09 9.15 -1.48
C TYR A 239 -5.52 9.10 -2.89
N GLU A 240 -4.80 8.03 -3.22
CA GLU A 240 -4.38 7.79 -4.58
C GLU A 240 -4.58 6.32 -4.96
N ARG A 241 -5.15 6.08 -6.16
CA ARG A 241 -5.28 4.73 -6.73
C ARG A 241 -4.50 4.63 -8.02
N PHE A 242 -3.69 3.59 -8.12
CA PHE A 242 -2.89 3.30 -9.31
C PHE A 242 -3.54 2.23 -10.19
N ALA A 243 -3.21 2.27 -11.49
CA ALA A 243 -3.52 1.19 -12.41
C ALA A 243 -2.85 -0.11 -11.99
N GLN A 244 -3.54 -1.22 -12.14
CA GLN A 244 -2.99 -2.56 -11.89
C GLN A 244 -1.76 -2.82 -12.78
N ARG A 245 -0.69 -3.31 -12.17
CA ARG A 245 0.55 -3.68 -12.88
C ARG A 245 1.06 -5.03 -12.39
N LYS A 246 1.31 -5.96 -13.32
CA LYS A 246 1.75 -7.33 -12.99
C LYS A 246 0.82 -8.01 -11.95
N GLY A 247 -0.47 -7.90 -12.14
CA GLY A 247 -1.45 -8.44 -11.20
C GLY A 247 -1.73 -7.57 -9.97
N LEU A 248 -0.78 -6.76 -9.49
CA LEU A 248 -0.90 -5.97 -8.27
C LEU A 248 -1.56 -4.60 -8.51
N ARG A 249 -2.61 -4.28 -7.78
CA ARG A 249 -3.21 -2.95 -7.71
C ARG A 249 -2.81 -2.27 -6.41
N GLU A 250 -2.36 -1.03 -6.51
CA GLU A 250 -1.81 -0.27 -5.39
C GLU A 250 -2.67 0.94 -5.05
N TRP A 251 -2.77 1.24 -3.76
CA TRP A 251 -3.40 2.44 -3.21
C TRP A 251 -2.49 3.14 -2.20
N VAL A 252 -2.61 4.46 -2.14
CA VAL A 252 -2.29 5.28 -0.97
C VAL A 252 -3.61 5.67 -0.32
N VAL A 253 -3.74 5.46 0.98
CA VAL A 253 -4.96 5.75 1.76
C VAL A 253 -4.55 6.37 3.10
N GLY A 254 -3.89 7.54 3.03
CA GLY A 254 -3.47 8.34 4.19
C GLY A 254 -4.56 9.30 4.65
N THR A 255 -5.81 8.85 4.62
CA THR A 255 -6.99 9.68 4.85
C THR A 255 -7.69 9.39 6.17
N GLY A 256 -6.98 8.78 7.13
CA GLY A 256 -7.55 8.28 8.38
C GLY A 256 -8.00 9.36 9.37
N GLY A 257 -7.43 10.58 9.30
CA GLY A 257 -7.87 11.65 10.18
C GLY A 257 -6.83 12.74 10.47
N ALA A 258 -5.55 12.51 10.20
CA ALA A 258 -4.54 13.56 10.31
C ALA A 258 -4.67 14.60 9.20
N GLY A 259 -4.13 15.80 9.42
CA GLY A 259 -4.26 16.92 8.47
C GLY A 259 -3.78 16.57 7.08
N THR A 260 -4.58 16.87 6.04
CA THR A 260 -4.29 16.53 4.65
C THR A 260 -3.25 17.45 4.02
N TYR A 261 -2.54 16.96 3.01
CA TYR A 261 -1.58 17.72 2.21
C TYR A 261 -2.09 17.92 0.78
N PRO A 262 -1.66 19.00 0.10
CA PRO A 262 -1.90 19.11 -1.34
C PRO A 262 -1.22 17.95 -2.09
N ILE A 263 -1.98 17.28 -2.94
CA ILE A 263 -1.42 16.24 -3.81
C ILE A 263 -0.88 16.83 -5.11
N GLY A 264 0.27 16.36 -5.57
CA GLY A 264 0.95 16.83 -6.77
C GLY A 264 0.35 16.33 -8.08
N LEU A 265 1.06 16.60 -9.18
CA LEU A 265 0.72 16.02 -10.48
C LEU A 265 0.87 14.49 -10.41
N GLY A 266 -0.10 13.78 -10.99
CA GLY A 266 -0.12 12.31 -10.96
C GLY A 266 1.10 11.67 -11.60
N GLN A 267 1.66 10.71 -10.91
CA GLN A 267 2.69 9.84 -11.46
C GLN A 267 2.15 8.90 -12.55
N ARG A 268 3.07 8.28 -13.30
CA ARG A 268 2.68 7.26 -14.29
C ARG A 268 1.87 6.13 -13.66
N GLY A 269 0.65 5.95 -14.14
CA GLY A 269 -0.26 4.93 -13.66
C GLY A 269 -1.20 5.39 -12.56
N SER A 270 -1.08 6.62 -12.05
CA SER A 270 -2.07 7.24 -11.18
C SER A 270 -3.39 7.41 -11.92
N GLN A 271 -4.48 6.91 -11.36
CA GLN A 271 -5.82 6.94 -11.99
C GLN A 271 -6.79 7.87 -11.26
N VAL A 272 -6.71 7.89 -9.94
CA VAL A 272 -7.56 8.72 -9.08
C VAL A 272 -6.70 9.32 -7.97
N ARG A 273 -6.90 10.60 -7.67
CA ARG A 273 -6.22 11.33 -6.60
C ARG A 273 -7.17 12.28 -5.91
N TRP A 274 -7.07 12.36 -4.59
CA TRP A 274 -7.86 13.27 -3.78
C TRP A 274 -7.18 13.57 -2.43
N SER A 275 -7.17 14.83 -2.04
CA SER A 275 -6.67 15.30 -0.74
C SER A 275 -7.62 16.30 -0.06
N GLY A 276 -8.90 16.26 -0.43
CA GLY A 276 -9.91 17.21 0.03
C GLY A 276 -10.56 16.88 1.38
N GLY A 277 -10.02 15.92 2.14
CA GLY A 277 -10.55 15.53 3.46
C GLY A 277 -10.21 14.09 3.83
N HIS A 278 -11.01 13.50 4.71
CA HIS A 278 -10.78 12.21 5.31
C HIS A 278 -11.76 11.14 4.78
N GLY A 279 -11.42 9.87 4.97
CA GLY A 279 -12.27 8.76 4.55
C GLY A 279 -11.63 7.40 4.73
N LEU A 280 -12.37 6.37 4.37
CA LEU A 280 -11.95 4.98 4.43
C LEU A 280 -12.09 4.31 3.07
N LEU A 281 -11.10 3.55 2.65
CA LEU A 281 -11.26 2.59 1.58
C LEU A 281 -11.98 1.34 2.13
N ALA A 282 -13.13 1.01 1.58
CA ALA A 282 -13.85 -0.23 1.87
C ALA A 282 -13.61 -1.23 0.74
N LEU A 283 -13.03 -2.38 1.07
CA LEU A 283 -12.84 -3.52 0.19
C LEU A 283 -13.80 -4.64 0.57
N THR A 284 -14.76 -4.96 -0.30
CA THR A 284 -15.57 -6.17 -0.18
C THR A 284 -14.82 -7.32 -0.83
N LEU A 285 -14.45 -8.30 -0.03
CA LEU A 285 -13.60 -9.42 -0.42
C LEU A 285 -14.46 -10.59 -0.92
N ARG A 286 -14.31 -10.96 -2.19
CA ARG A 286 -14.99 -12.08 -2.83
C ARG A 286 -13.99 -13.26 -3.00
N PRO A 287 -14.45 -14.48 -3.19
CA PRO A 287 -13.57 -15.64 -3.34
C PRO A 287 -12.60 -15.57 -4.54
N ASP A 288 -12.91 -14.75 -5.55
CA ASP A 288 -12.18 -14.64 -6.81
C ASP A 288 -11.89 -13.19 -7.22
N GLY A 289 -12.08 -12.23 -6.28
CA GLY A 289 -11.87 -10.82 -6.57
C GLY A 289 -12.36 -9.90 -5.46
N TYR A 290 -12.47 -8.62 -5.77
CA TYR A 290 -12.84 -7.59 -4.80
C TYR A 290 -13.61 -6.45 -5.45
N GLU A 291 -14.43 -5.78 -4.62
CA GLU A 291 -15.04 -4.50 -4.95
C GLU A 291 -14.47 -3.45 -4.00
N TRP A 292 -14.14 -2.27 -4.54
CA TRP A 292 -13.71 -1.15 -3.69
C TRP A 292 -14.70 -0.01 -3.73
N ARG A 293 -14.79 0.71 -2.61
CA ARG A 293 -15.51 1.97 -2.46
C ARG A 293 -14.75 2.87 -1.51
N PHE A 294 -14.46 4.10 -1.91
CA PHE A 294 -13.99 5.10 -0.97
C PHE A 294 -15.17 5.75 -0.27
N LEU A 295 -15.16 5.71 1.05
CA LEU A 295 -16.19 6.29 1.92
C LEU A 295 -15.66 7.62 2.45
N ALA A 296 -16.00 8.73 1.80
CA ALA A 296 -15.60 10.07 2.23
C ALA A 296 -16.30 10.43 3.55
N ALA A 297 -15.54 10.98 4.49
CA ALA A 297 -16.04 11.50 5.77
C ALA A 297 -16.53 12.94 5.65
N GLY A 298 -17.22 13.46 6.66
CA GLY A 298 -17.64 14.86 6.72
C GLY A 298 -18.60 15.32 5.62
N GLY A 299 -19.14 14.40 4.80
CA GLY A 299 -19.99 14.73 3.66
C GLY A 299 -19.25 15.30 2.44
N ALA A 300 -17.95 15.05 2.33
CA ALA A 300 -17.16 15.45 1.18
C ALA A 300 -17.71 14.83 -0.12
N ASP A 301 -17.75 15.63 -1.18
CA ASP A 301 -18.21 15.22 -2.51
C ASP A 301 -17.05 14.55 -3.29
N PHE A 302 -16.70 13.34 -2.88
CA PHE A 302 -15.69 12.52 -3.54
C PHE A 302 -16.09 11.04 -3.52
N GLY A 303 -15.86 10.36 -4.64
CA GLY A 303 -16.10 8.94 -4.77
C GLY A 303 -15.09 8.27 -5.70
N ASP A 304 -14.70 7.07 -5.33
CA ASP A 304 -13.99 6.12 -6.18
C ASP A 304 -14.49 4.72 -5.87
N ALA A 305 -15.04 4.06 -6.86
CA ALA A 305 -15.52 2.70 -6.73
C ALA A 305 -15.22 1.86 -7.96
N GLY A 306 -15.15 0.56 -7.78
CA GLY A 306 -14.93 -0.37 -8.88
C GLY A 306 -14.76 -1.81 -8.39
N ARG A 307 -14.22 -2.67 -9.25
CA ARG A 307 -13.95 -4.08 -8.96
C ARG A 307 -12.67 -4.56 -9.61
N GLY A 308 -12.06 -5.56 -8.99
CA GLY A 308 -10.92 -6.29 -9.50
C GLY A 308 -11.12 -7.79 -9.37
N HIS A 309 -10.35 -8.56 -10.11
CA HIS A 309 -10.27 -10.01 -10.00
C HIS A 309 -8.90 -10.40 -9.50
N CYS A 310 -8.84 -11.51 -8.78
CA CYS A 310 -7.60 -12.16 -8.39
C CYS A 310 -7.11 -13.08 -9.51
N GLY A 311 -5.81 -13.29 -9.61
CA GLY A 311 -5.29 -14.21 -10.62
C GLY A 311 -3.82 -14.18 -10.84
#